data_c61c1b59c98f6230cde724764aabab65
#
_entry.id   c61c1b59c98f6230cde724764aabab65
#
_cell.length_a   1.000
_cell.length_b   1.000
_cell.length_c   1.000
_cell.angle_alpha   90.00
_cell.angle_beta   90.00
_cell.angle_gamma   90.00
#
_symmetry.space_group_name_H-M   'P 1'
#
loop_
_entity.id
_entity.type
_entity.pdbx_description
1 polymer ?
#
loop_
_entity_poly.entity_id
_entity_poly.type
_entity_poly.pdbx_seq_one_letter_code
_entity_poly.pdbx_strand_id
1 'polypeptide(L)'
;MLIVCLSVLPERMQQRGGEQGREAALALEQEAQPQREAASGRGKQRDSGDESSPASDGSLSAFARGLQIGVKLNNDNKVETVPLEWYVRGVVAGEMPADFEMEALKAQAIAARTYVVRKLLRSGLSDEPLVSDTTDDQVYIPLERLDELWGDGKAKEKLARIGQAVEQTANLIITYKGEPIQAAFFSTSNGYTENSEDYWDLALPYLRSVASPWDKQLSPRYKETVELSHTEARRKLGLDRDAGLAMRVTSRTEGNRIKEVQIGGRNFSGREVREKLGLKSSSFTWTVSRDYIRITTYGYGHGVGMSQWGANALAKEGKKAADIIAYYYTDVRVEQASKLPRSS
;
A
#
# COMPACT_ATOMS: atom_id res chain seq x y z
N MET A 1 6.87 -2.96 6.18
CA MET A 1 6.62 -3.89 5.07
C MET A 1 5.27 -3.58 4.45
N LEU A 2 5.26 -2.87 3.34
CA LEU A 2 4.05 -2.67 2.54
C LEU A 2 3.96 -3.86 1.58
N ILE A 3 3.09 -4.83 1.82
CA ILE A 3 2.79 -5.84 0.82
C ILE A 3 1.75 -5.23 -0.10
N VAL A 4 2.23 -4.63 -1.15
CA VAL A 4 1.42 -4.03 -2.19
C VAL A 4 1.02 -5.08 -3.21
N CYS A 5 -0.09 -4.88 -3.83
CA CYS A 5 -0.75 -5.85 -4.67
C CYS A 5 -0.10 -6.06 -6.04
N LEU A 6 0.27 -7.27 -6.29
CA LEU A 6 0.69 -7.80 -7.58
C LEU A 6 -0.52 -8.15 -8.49
N SER A 7 -1.52 -7.29 -8.57
CA SER A 7 -2.71 -7.60 -9.37
C SER A 7 -2.50 -7.54 -10.88
N VAL A 8 -1.38 -6.97 -11.33
CA VAL A 8 -1.09 -6.73 -12.76
C VAL A 8 0.07 -7.56 -13.29
N LEU A 9 0.88 -8.17 -12.41
CA LEU A 9 2.09 -8.91 -12.82
C LEU A 9 1.84 -10.40 -13.08
N PRO A 10 2.53 -11.02 -14.08
CA PRO A 10 2.52 -12.47 -14.30
C PRO A 10 3.06 -13.23 -13.07
N GLU A 11 2.52 -14.43 -12.82
CA GLU A 11 2.83 -15.27 -11.63
C GLU A 11 4.33 -15.51 -11.37
N ARG A 12 5.18 -15.48 -12.39
CA ARG A 12 6.62 -15.71 -12.26
C ARG A 12 7.39 -14.63 -11.49
N MET A 13 6.85 -13.42 -11.37
CA MET A 13 7.45 -12.32 -10.60
C MET A 13 7.03 -12.29 -9.14
N GLN A 14 6.00 -13.03 -8.77
CA GLN A 14 5.40 -13.01 -7.42
C GLN A 14 6.15 -13.85 -6.37
N GLN A 15 7.06 -14.74 -6.77
CA GLN A 15 7.63 -15.75 -5.87
C GLN A 15 8.92 -15.35 -5.14
N ARG A 16 9.55 -14.20 -5.43
CA ARG A 16 10.88 -13.85 -4.90
C ARG A 16 10.92 -12.89 -3.70
N GLY A 17 9.79 -12.36 -3.24
CA GLY A 17 9.72 -11.30 -2.21
C GLY A 17 9.67 -11.74 -0.73
N GLY A 18 9.89 -13.02 -0.41
CA GLY A 18 9.52 -13.58 0.91
C GLY A 18 10.54 -13.44 2.06
N GLU A 19 11.81 -13.17 1.81
CA GLU A 19 12.85 -13.23 2.85
C GLU A 19 13.31 -11.87 3.41
N GLN A 20 13.16 -10.79 2.66
CA GLN A 20 13.66 -9.46 3.06
C GLN A 20 12.67 -8.64 3.91
N GLY A 21 11.45 -9.09 4.08
CA GLY A 21 10.41 -8.37 4.83
C GLY A 21 10.60 -8.26 6.36
N ARG A 22 11.61 -8.91 6.94
CA ARG A 22 11.89 -8.84 8.38
C ARG A 22 12.69 -7.61 8.79
N GLU A 23 13.57 -7.11 7.94
CA GLU A 23 14.40 -5.94 8.27
C GLU A 23 13.63 -4.62 8.23
N ALA A 24 12.67 -4.48 7.31
CA ALA A 24 11.84 -3.28 7.23
C ALA A 24 10.88 -3.12 8.42
N ALA A 25 10.41 -4.22 9.02
CA ALA A 25 9.57 -4.15 10.23
C ALA A 25 10.36 -3.65 11.45
N LEU A 26 11.61 -4.05 11.60
CA LEU A 26 12.51 -3.60 12.67
C LEU A 26 12.87 -2.12 12.55
N ALA A 27 13.00 -1.59 11.34
CA ALA A 27 13.23 -0.17 11.10
C ALA A 27 12.05 0.71 11.54
N LEU A 28 10.81 0.23 11.37
CA LEU A 28 9.60 0.93 11.80
C LEU A 28 9.44 0.96 13.34
N GLU A 29 9.91 -0.07 14.04
CA GLU A 29 9.90 -0.11 15.52
C GLU A 29 10.89 0.87 16.16
N GLN A 30 12.03 1.11 15.53
CA GLN A 30 13.03 2.09 16.04
C GLN A 30 12.58 3.55 15.86
N GLU A 31 11.67 3.84 14.93
CA GLU A 31 11.16 5.18 14.67
C GLU A 31 10.01 5.61 15.59
N ALA A 32 9.48 4.73 16.45
CA ALA A 32 8.29 4.99 17.27
C ALA A 32 8.57 5.64 18.64
N GLN A 33 9.80 6.03 18.97
CA GLN A 33 10.09 6.70 20.25
C GLN A 33 9.98 8.24 20.12
N PRO A 34 9.07 8.89 20.85
CA PRO A 34 8.98 10.34 20.86
C PRO A 34 10.10 10.93 21.72
N GLN A 35 10.94 11.75 21.12
CA GLN A 35 11.82 12.64 21.87
C GLN A 35 10.97 13.68 22.60
N ARG A 36 10.94 13.57 23.93
CA ARG A 36 10.46 14.62 24.82
C ARG A 36 11.62 15.60 25.06
N GLU A 37 11.50 16.80 24.54
CA GLU A 37 12.18 17.93 25.16
C GLU A 37 11.28 19.17 25.12
N ALA A 38 11.24 19.78 26.31
CA ALA A 38 10.47 20.95 26.62
C ALA A 38 11.26 22.21 26.26
N ALA A 39 10.60 23.22 25.71
CA ALA A 39 11.06 24.60 25.87
C ALA A 39 9.88 25.58 25.85
N SER A 40 9.77 26.27 26.94
CA SER A 40 8.90 27.42 27.21
C SER A 40 9.45 28.68 26.52
N GLY A 41 8.57 29.58 26.08
CA GLY A 41 9.03 30.94 25.72
C GLY A 41 7.97 31.81 25.00
N ARG A 42 7.39 32.68 25.77
CA ARG A 42 6.52 33.81 25.51
C ARG A 42 6.70 34.61 24.19
N GLY A 43 5.57 34.91 23.53
CA GLY A 43 5.02 36.28 23.44
C GLY A 43 5.48 37.15 22.30
N LYS A 44 4.60 37.52 21.37
CA LYS A 44 3.99 38.82 21.17
C LYS A 44 3.22 38.92 19.85
N GLN A 45 1.99 39.35 19.99
CA GLN A 45 1.13 39.86 18.93
C GLN A 45 1.77 41.05 18.19
N ARG A 46 1.53 41.12 16.88
CA ARG A 46 1.14 42.37 16.19
C ARG A 46 0.53 42.07 14.84
N ASP A 47 -0.56 42.72 14.70
CA ASP A 47 -1.52 42.94 13.65
C ASP A 47 -0.91 43.66 12.46
N SER A 48 -1.34 43.32 11.24
CA SER A 48 -1.78 44.23 10.19
C SER A 48 -1.94 43.50 8.87
N GLY A 49 -3.12 43.66 8.25
CA GLY A 49 -3.50 43.05 7.00
C GLY A 49 -2.71 43.53 5.83
N ASP A 50 -2.70 42.70 4.80
CA ASP A 50 -2.87 43.19 3.42
C ASP A 50 -3.36 42.03 2.54
N GLU A 51 -4.39 42.33 1.77
CA GLU A 51 -4.91 41.52 0.69
C GLU A 51 -3.91 41.50 -0.44
N SER A 52 -3.43 40.33 -0.84
CA SER A 52 -2.86 40.18 -2.19
C SER A 52 -3.18 38.81 -2.77
N SER A 53 -3.74 38.87 -3.95
CA SER A 53 -4.11 37.84 -4.93
C SER A 53 -3.20 36.63 -5.00
N PRO A 54 -3.71 35.48 -5.50
CA PRO A 54 -2.98 34.24 -5.54
C PRO A 54 -1.82 34.31 -6.53
N ALA A 55 -0.62 34.49 -6.00
CA ALA A 55 0.59 34.34 -6.78
C ALA A 55 0.89 32.89 -7.05
N SER A 56 0.72 32.59 -8.32
CA SER A 56 1.54 31.76 -9.19
C SER A 56 1.66 30.28 -8.97
N ASP A 57 0.90 29.61 -9.76
CA ASP A 57 1.01 28.28 -10.35
C ASP A 57 2.42 27.84 -10.81
N GLY A 58 3.38 28.73 -10.86
CA GLY A 58 4.72 28.47 -11.39
C GLY A 58 5.74 27.82 -10.44
N SER A 59 5.62 28.03 -9.12
CA SER A 59 6.64 27.53 -8.18
C SER A 59 6.48 26.06 -7.82
N LEU A 60 5.26 25.56 -7.90
CA LEU A 60 4.87 24.18 -7.57
C LEU A 60 5.25 23.18 -8.64
N SER A 61 5.03 23.56 -9.89
CA SER A 61 5.46 22.77 -11.03
C SER A 61 6.99 22.66 -11.11
N ALA A 62 7.72 23.63 -10.54
CA ALA A 62 9.18 23.60 -10.46
C ALA A 62 9.69 22.63 -9.37
N PHE A 63 9.05 22.59 -8.18
CA PHE A 63 9.43 21.64 -7.13
C PHE A 63 9.23 20.19 -7.57
N ALA A 64 8.04 19.84 -8.07
CA ALA A 64 7.76 18.48 -8.50
C ALA A 64 8.49 18.09 -9.79
N ARG A 65 8.76 19.03 -10.70
CA ARG A 65 9.57 18.79 -11.90
C ARG A 65 11.06 18.61 -11.60
N GLY A 66 11.57 19.23 -10.54
CA GLY A 66 12.96 19.11 -10.12
C GLY A 66 13.27 17.92 -9.20
N LEU A 67 12.24 17.29 -8.62
CA LEU A 67 12.43 16.22 -7.66
C LEU A 67 12.72 14.90 -8.37
N GLN A 68 13.92 14.35 -8.13
CA GLN A 68 14.36 13.06 -8.66
C GLN A 68 14.22 11.97 -7.59
N ILE A 69 13.71 10.82 -7.98
CA ILE A 69 13.53 9.65 -7.13
C ILE A 69 14.48 8.55 -7.58
N GLY A 70 15.38 8.13 -6.69
CA GLY A 70 16.22 6.96 -6.88
C GLY A 70 15.41 5.70 -6.60
N VAL A 71 15.31 4.82 -7.58
CA VAL A 71 14.60 3.53 -7.50
C VAL A 71 15.58 2.39 -7.67
N LYS A 72 15.69 1.51 -6.68
CA LYS A 72 16.46 0.28 -6.79
C LYS A 72 15.65 -0.76 -7.57
N LEU A 73 16.13 -1.14 -8.75
CA LEU A 73 15.57 -2.20 -9.56
C LEU A 73 16.21 -3.54 -9.15
N ASN A 74 15.48 -4.33 -8.35
CA ASN A 74 16.05 -5.54 -7.74
C ASN A 74 16.40 -6.64 -8.75
N ASN A 75 15.62 -6.78 -9.84
CA ASN A 75 15.90 -7.76 -10.86
C ASN A 75 17.19 -7.48 -11.63
N ASP A 76 17.52 -6.22 -11.84
CA ASP A 76 18.68 -5.78 -12.63
C ASP A 76 19.88 -5.38 -11.77
N ASN A 77 19.70 -5.33 -10.45
CA ASN A 77 20.66 -4.79 -9.48
C ASN A 77 21.17 -3.39 -9.88
N LYS A 78 20.27 -2.54 -10.37
CA LYS A 78 20.54 -1.18 -10.84
C LYS A 78 19.73 -0.16 -10.04
N VAL A 79 20.22 1.07 -10.03
CA VAL A 79 19.45 2.22 -9.54
C VAL A 79 19.05 3.05 -10.75
N GLU A 80 17.76 3.31 -10.86
CA GLU A 80 17.19 4.23 -11.85
C GLU A 80 16.82 5.53 -11.12
N THR A 81 17.16 6.69 -11.71
CA THR A 81 16.78 7.99 -11.18
C THR A 81 15.78 8.62 -12.12
N VAL A 82 14.56 8.86 -11.62
CA VAL A 82 13.44 9.37 -12.44
C VAL A 82 12.75 10.55 -11.79
N PRO A 83 12.16 11.47 -12.59
CA PRO A 83 11.30 12.51 -12.03
C PRO A 83 10.15 11.95 -11.22
N LEU A 84 9.75 12.62 -10.12
CA LEU A 84 8.67 12.19 -9.22
C LEU A 84 7.41 11.71 -9.97
N GLU A 85 6.92 12.49 -10.93
CA GLU A 85 5.69 12.16 -11.63
C GLU A 85 5.85 10.96 -12.58
N TRP A 86 7.06 10.69 -13.06
CA TRP A 86 7.39 9.47 -13.82
C TRP A 86 7.41 8.25 -12.90
N TYR A 87 7.99 8.38 -11.69
CA TYR A 87 7.90 7.36 -10.66
C TYR A 87 6.44 7.03 -10.34
N VAL A 88 5.60 8.04 -10.10
CA VAL A 88 4.17 7.85 -9.82
C VAL A 88 3.46 7.11 -10.97
N ARG A 89 3.77 7.43 -12.24
CA ARG A 89 3.22 6.70 -13.41
C ARG A 89 3.61 5.23 -13.38
N GLY A 90 4.88 4.91 -13.12
CA GLY A 90 5.37 3.55 -13.03
C GLY A 90 4.74 2.77 -11.88
N VAL A 91 4.49 3.43 -10.74
CA VAL A 91 3.78 2.83 -9.61
C VAL A 91 2.31 2.56 -9.96
N VAL A 92 1.58 3.53 -10.49
CA VAL A 92 0.17 3.31 -10.87
C VAL A 92 0.04 2.19 -11.90
N ALA A 93 0.97 2.12 -12.86
CA ALA A 93 1.00 1.05 -13.87
C ALA A 93 1.26 -0.34 -13.28
N GLY A 94 2.07 -0.43 -12.22
CA GLY A 94 2.36 -1.68 -11.51
C GLY A 94 1.28 -2.12 -10.52
N GLU A 95 0.52 -1.16 -9.99
CA GLU A 95 -0.38 -1.39 -8.86
C GLU A 95 -1.85 -1.54 -9.25
N MET A 96 -2.30 -0.85 -10.28
CA MET A 96 -3.72 -0.76 -10.61
C MET A 96 -3.97 -1.04 -12.09
N PRO A 97 -4.99 -1.85 -12.44
CA PRO A 97 -5.40 -2.02 -13.84
C PRO A 97 -5.69 -0.67 -14.51
N ALA A 98 -5.09 -0.44 -15.68
CA ALA A 98 -5.22 0.83 -16.40
C ALA A 98 -6.63 1.12 -16.94
N ASP A 99 -7.51 0.11 -16.97
CA ASP A 99 -8.93 0.18 -17.34
C ASP A 99 -9.85 0.55 -16.17
N PHE A 100 -9.31 0.71 -14.96
CA PHE A 100 -10.08 1.25 -13.84
C PHE A 100 -10.57 2.66 -14.12
N GLU A 101 -11.62 3.07 -13.41
CA GLU A 101 -12.19 4.42 -13.54
C GLU A 101 -11.14 5.50 -13.28
N MET A 102 -11.22 6.61 -14.00
CA MET A 102 -10.26 7.71 -13.92
C MET A 102 -10.10 8.23 -12.48
N GLU A 103 -11.17 8.34 -11.72
CA GLU A 103 -11.12 8.83 -10.34
C GLU A 103 -10.44 7.83 -9.39
N ALA A 104 -10.50 6.53 -9.67
CA ALA A 104 -9.73 5.51 -8.94
C ALA A 104 -8.23 5.61 -9.27
N LEU A 105 -7.85 5.76 -10.54
CA LEU A 105 -6.47 5.97 -10.96
C LEU A 105 -5.88 7.24 -10.34
N LYS A 106 -6.67 8.33 -10.27
CA LYS A 106 -6.29 9.57 -9.58
C LYS A 106 -6.05 9.36 -8.09
N ALA A 107 -6.96 8.65 -7.39
CA ALA A 107 -6.79 8.35 -5.97
C ALA A 107 -5.51 7.52 -5.72
N GLN A 108 -5.23 6.54 -6.58
CA GLN A 108 -3.99 5.77 -6.53
C GLN A 108 -2.75 6.63 -6.77
N ALA A 109 -2.79 7.54 -7.75
CA ALA A 109 -1.67 8.46 -8.03
C ALA A 109 -1.37 9.38 -6.83
N ILE A 110 -2.41 9.91 -6.19
CA ILE A 110 -2.26 10.75 -4.98
C ILE A 110 -1.67 9.91 -3.83
N ALA A 111 -2.15 8.69 -3.61
CA ALA A 111 -1.64 7.80 -2.57
C ALA A 111 -0.16 7.43 -2.81
N ALA A 112 0.20 7.05 -4.04
CA ALA A 112 1.57 6.70 -4.42
C ALA A 112 2.53 7.88 -4.23
N ARG A 113 2.13 9.08 -4.64
CA ARG A 113 2.91 10.30 -4.46
C ARG A 113 3.07 10.64 -2.98
N THR A 114 2.01 10.49 -2.17
CA THR A 114 2.06 10.73 -0.73
C THR A 114 3.09 9.84 -0.05
N TYR A 115 3.10 8.55 -0.41
CA TYR A 115 4.06 7.58 0.14
C TYR A 115 5.50 8.02 -0.09
N VAL A 116 5.88 8.29 -1.34
CA VAL A 116 7.28 8.61 -1.66
C VAL A 116 7.69 9.99 -1.12
N VAL A 117 6.79 10.98 -1.13
CA VAL A 117 7.04 12.30 -0.52
C VAL A 117 7.25 12.15 0.99
N ARG A 118 6.42 11.37 1.67
CA ARG A 118 6.59 11.08 3.11
C ARG A 118 7.94 10.40 3.40
N LYS A 119 8.32 9.42 2.59
CA LYS A 119 9.59 8.72 2.73
C LYS A 119 10.78 9.69 2.53
N LEU A 120 10.72 10.53 1.51
CA LEU A 120 11.73 11.56 1.25
C LEU A 120 11.90 12.54 2.40
N LEU A 121 10.79 13.03 2.97
CA LEU A 121 10.83 13.98 4.10
C LEU A 121 11.44 13.35 5.37
N ARG A 122 11.33 12.04 5.53
CA ARG A 122 11.91 11.32 6.67
C ARG A 122 13.38 10.96 6.48
N SER A 123 13.74 10.47 5.30
CA SER A 123 15.11 10.02 5.02
C SER A 123 16.04 11.16 4.61
N GLY A 124 15.47 12.30 4.18
CA GLY A 124 16.24 13.35 3.51
C GLY A 124 16.69 12.94 2.11
N LEU A 125 17.46 13.80 1.47
CA LEU A 125 18.16 13.50 0.21
C LEU A 125 19.47 12.77 0.56
N SER A 126 19.65 11.57 0.03
CA SER A 126 20.87 10.78 0.16
C SER A 126 21.28 10.23 -1.21
N ASP A 127 22.52 9.77 -1.33
CA ASP A 127 23.03 9.09 -2.53
C ASP A 127 22.46 7.67 -2.68
N GLU A 128 21.86 7.12 -1.62
CA GLU A 128 21.19 5.83 -1.63
C GLU A 128 19.82 5.92 -2.29
N PRO A 129 19.37 4.86 -3.00
CA PRO A 129 18.06 4.84 -3.60
C PRO A 129 16.96 4.96 -2.52
N LEU A 130 16.01 5.89 -2.75
CA LEU A 130 14.95 6.17 -1.80
C LEU A 130 13.96 5.01 -1.66
N VAL A 131 13.69 4.31 -2.76
CA VAL A 131 12.68 3.23 -2.84
C VAL A 131 13.20 2.06 -3.66
N SER A 132 12.57 0.90 -3.50
CA SER A 132 12.73 -0.28 -4.35
C SER A 132 11.52 -0.48 -5.26
N ASP A 133 11.68 -1.29 -6.31
CA ASP A 133 10.62 -1.70 -7.23
C ASP A 133 9.77 -2.87 -6.72
N THR A 134 9.95 -3.25 -5.45
CA THR A 134 9.31 -4.41 -4.83
C THR A 134 8.19 -4.04 -3.87
N THR A 135 7.56 -5.08 -3.33
CA THR A 135 6.52 -4.97 -2.30
C THR A 135 7.02 -4.46 -0.94
N ASP A 136 8.32 -4.24 -0.77
CA ASP A 136 8.86 -3.60 0.43
C ASP A 136 8.55 -2.09 0.43
N ASP A 137 8.43 -1.51 -0.76
CA ASP A 137 7.96 -0.15 -0.98
C ASP A 137 6.64 -0.16 -1.77
N GLN A 138 6.69 0.16 -3.06
CA GLN A 138 5.56 0.14 -3.99
C GLN A 138 6.03 -0.56 -5.27
N VAL A 139 5.18 -1.40 -5.86
CA VAL A 139 5.53 -2.01 -7.15
C VAL A 139 5.72 -0.89 -8.17
N TYR A 140 6.94 -0.76 -8.65
CA TYR A 140 7.31 0.19 -9.70
C TYR A 140 7.70 -0.57 -10.96
N ILE A 141 7.18 -0.12 -12.10
CA ILE A 141 7.54 -0.66 -13.40
C ILE A 141 8.16 0.47 -14.23
N PRO A 142 9.42 0.32 -14.69
CA PRO A 142 9.99 1.23 -15.67
C PRO A 142 9.09 1.38 -16.89
N LEU A 143 8.85 2.61 -17.33
CA LEU A 143 7.85 2.88 -18.37
C LEU A 143 8.17 2.22 -19.71
N GLU A 144 9.46 2.05 -20.01
CA GLU A 144 9.95 1.37 -21.20
C GLU A 144 9.64 -0.14 -21.22
N ARG A 145 9.37 -0.76 -20.06
CA ARG A 145 9.03 -2.19 -19.94
C ARG A 145 7.54 -2.49 -20.06
N LEU A 146 6.71 -1.46 -20.11
CA LEU A 146 5.26 -1.65 -20.10
C LEU A 146 4.73 -2.32 -21.37
N ASP A 147 5.35 -2.09 -22.54
CA ASP A 147 4.97 -2.76 -23.78
C ASP A 147 5.17 -4.28 -23.68
N GLU A 148 6.30 -4.70 -23.14
CA GLU A 148 6.62 -6.12 -22.92
C GLU A 148 5.69 -6.74 -21.88
N LEU A 149 5.43 -6.01 -20.80
CA LEU A 149 4.64 -6.51 -19.68
C LEU A 149 3.17 -6.70 -20.02
N TRP A 150 2.57 -5.73 -20.70
CA TRP A 150 1.14 -5.81 -21.03
C TRP A 150 0.85 -6.68 -22.25
N GLY A 151 1.77 -6.77 -23.22
CA GLY A 151 1.77 -7.76 -24.31
C GLY A 151 0.51 -7.76 -25.23
N ASP A 152 -0.39 -6.81 -25.06
CA ASP A 152 -1.69 -6.75 -25.75
C ASP A 152 -1.75 -5.66 -26.85
N GLY A 153 -0.62 -5.00 -27.12
CA GLY A 153 -0.50 -3.92 -28.09
C GLY A 153 -1.19 -2.61 -27.68
N LYS A 154 -1.73 -2.53 -26.44
CA LYS A 154 -2.45 -1.35 -25.92
C LYS A 154 -1.64 -0.55 -24.89
N ALA A 155 -0.36 -0.84 -24.74
CA ALA A 155 0.48 -0.20 -23.74
C ALA A 155 0.49 1.33 -23.87
N LYS A 156 0.54 1.85 -25.08
CA LYS A 156 0.50 3.30 -25.34
C LYS A 156 -0.81 3.96 -24.86
N GLU A 157 -1.94 3.31 -25.10
CA GLU A 157 -3.27 3.79 -24.68
C GLU A 157 -3.38 3.75 -23.14
N LYS A 158 -2.99 2.63 -22.53
CA LYS A 158 -3.00 2.44 -21.08
C LYS A 158 -2.10 3.47 -20.39
N LEU A 159 -0.89 3.66 -20.91
CA LEU A 159 0.07 4.62 -20.39
C LEU A 159 -0.42 6.08 -20.52
N ALA A 160 -1.09 6.43 -21.63
CA ALA A 160 -1.69 7.74 -21.80
C ALA A 160 -2.79 7.98 -20.75
N ARG A 161 -3.63 6.98 -20.48
CA ARG A 161 -4.70 7.04 -19.47
C ARG A 161 -4.14 7.22 -18.05
N ILE A 162 -3.12 6.45 -17.68
CA ILE A 162 -2.41 6.60 -16.41
C ILE A 162 -1.73 7.96 -16.34
N GLY A 163 -1.05 8.38 -17.42
CA GLY A 163 -0.43 9.69 -17.53
C GLY A 163 -1.40 10.83 -17.25
N GLN A 164 -2.60 10.75 -17.81
CA GLN A 164 -3.67 11.73 -17.56
C GLN A 164 -4.11 11.77 -16.08
N ALA A 165 -4.24 10.61 -15.42
CA ALA A 165 -4.58 10.57 -13.99
C ALA A 165 -3.50 11.22 -13.13
N VAL A 166 -2.23 10.94 -13.42
CA VAL A 166 -1.08 11.49 -12.69
C VAL A 166 -0.96 13.01 -12.91
N GLU A 167 -1.12 13.45 -14.15
CA GLU A 167 -1.04 14.87 -14.52
C GLU A 167 -2.16 15.70 -13.88
N GLN A 168 -3.40 15.20 -13.90
CA GLN A 168 -4.55 15.87 -13.28
C GLN A 168 -4.48 15.91 -11.75
N THR A 169 -3.60 15.14 -11.13
CA THR A 169 -3.37 15.12 -9.69
C THR A 169 -1.95 15.56 -9.30
N ALA A 170 -1.24 16.18 -10.23
CA ALA A 170 0.15 16.60 -9.98
C ALA A 170 0.24 17.45 -8.69
N ASN A 171 1.27 17.17 -7.88
CA ASN A 171 1.53 17.82 -6.59
C ASN A 171 0.49 17.57 -5.48
N LEU A 172 -0.59 16.84 -5.71
CA LEU A 172 -1.55 16.51 -4.66
C LEU A 172 -1.04 15.35 -3.82
N ILE A 173 -1.14 15.50 -2.51
CA ILE A 173 -0.80 14.50 -1.49
C ILE A 173 -1.89 14.43 -0.43
N ILE A 174 -1.89 13.36 0.36
CA ILE A 174 -2.80 13.14 1.47
C ILE A 174 -2.09 13.53 2.76
N THR A 175 -2.71 14.40 3.54
CA THR A 175 -2.18 14.85 4.82
C THR A 175 -3.13 14.52 5.98
N TYR A 176 -2.55 14.32 7.15
CA TYR A 176 -3.23 14.27 8.44
C TYR A 176 -2.54 15.25 9.37
N LYS A 177 -3.29 16.25 9.87
CA LYS A 177 -2.74 17.36 10.69
C LYS A 177 -1.56 18.08 10.04
N GLY A 178 -1.59 18.23 8.71
CA GLY A 178 -0.55 18.91 7.94
C GLY A 178 0.67 18.07 7.55
N GLU A 179 0.75 16.80 8.00
CA GLU A 179 1.85 15.89 7.68
C GLU A 179 1.40 14.82 6.66
N PRO A 180 2.26 14.42 5.69
CA PRO A 180 1.94 13.35 4.76
C PRO A 180 1.68 12.04 5.49
N ILE A 181 0.58 11.36 5.15
CA ILE A 181 0.21 10.09 5.80
C ILE A 181 1.04 8.90 5.28
N GLN A 182 1.01 7.79 6.03
CA GLN A 182 1.34 6.46 5.50
C GLN A 182 0.18 6.03 4.58
N ALA A 183 0.24 6.39 3.31
CA ALA A 183 -0.83 6.16 2.34
C ALA A 183 -0.84 4.69 1.87
N ALA A 184 -1.20 3.78 2.79
CA ALA A 184 -1.26 2.35 2.52
C ALA A 184 -2.45 1.99 1.63
N PHE A 185 -2.26 1.06 0.71
CA PHE A 185 -3.31 0.53 -0.14
C PHE A 185 -3.08 -0.96 -0.45
N PHE A 186 -4.11 -1.64 -0.92
CA PHE A 186 -4.05 -3.08 -1.23
C PHE A 186 -5.10 -3.43 -2.28
N SER A 187 -5.00 -4.61 -2.91
CA SER A 187 -5.87 -4.94 -4.05
C SER A 187 -7.33 -5.09 -3.69
N THR A 188 -7.64 -6.07 -2.85
CA THR A 188 -9.00 -6.59 -2.71
C THR A 188 -9.33 -6.80 -1.24
N SER A 189 -10.37 -6.14 -0.74
CA SER A 189 -10.86 -6.34 0.62
C SER A 189 -11.59 -7.67 0.77
N ASN A 190 -11.69 -8.14 2.02
CA ASN A 190 -12.56 -9.26 2.38
C ASN A 190 -13.99 -8.81 2.76
N GLY A 191 -14.30 -7.53 2.55
CA GLY A 191 -15.52 -6.82 2.94
C GLY A 191 -15.26 -5.64 3.86
N TYR A 192 -14.06 -5.56 4.45
CA TYR A 192 -13.62 -4.51 5.35
C TYR A 192 -12.14 -4.19 5.15
N THR A 193 -11.71 -2.99 5.51
CA THR A 193 -10.30 -2.67 5.69
C THR A 193 -9.86 -3.00 7.13
N GLU A 194 -8.56 -2.88 7.43
CA GLU A 194 -7.98 -3.18 8.74
C GLU A 194 -7.55 -1.91 9.45
N ASN A 195 -7.60 -1.91 10.78
CA ASN A 195 -6.84 -0.96 11.59
C ASN A 195 -5.34 -1.22 11.42
N SER A 196 -4.53 -0.17 11.38
CA SER A 196 -3.09 -0.31 11.16
C SER A 196 -2.40 -1.16 12.21
N GLU A 197 -2.78 -1.06 13.48
CA GLU A 197 -2.24 -1.83 14.60
C GLU A 197 -2.57 -3.32 14.55
N ASP A 198 -3.59 -3.72 13.81
CA ASP A 198 -3.90 -5.14 13.61
C ASP A 198 -2.96 -5.81 12.58
N TYR A 199 -2.16 -5.01 11.87
CA TYR A 199 -1.20 -5.51 10.89
C TYR A 199 0.26 -5.14 11.21
N TRP A 200 0.55 -3.91 11.70
CA TRP A 200 1.91 -3.39 11.93
C TRP A 200 2.25 -3.13 13.41
N ASP A 201 1.35 -3.42 14.33
CA ASP A 201 1.47 -3.08 15.76
C ASP A 201 1.62 -1.57 16.04
N LEU A 202 1.31 -0.73 15.04
CA LEU A 202 1.40 0.73 15.07
C LEU A 202 0.02 1.36 14.81
N ALA A 203 -0.53 2.01 15.82
CA ALA A 203 -1.83 2.69 15.72
C ALA A 203 -1.69 4.03 14.98
N LEU A 204 -2.11 4.07 13.73
CA LEU A 204 -2.19 5.29 12.93
C LEU A 204 -3.65 5.75 12.86
N PRO A 205 -3.98 6.96 13.38
CA PRO A 205 -5.37 7.39 13.58
C PRO A 205 -6.17 7.51 12.27
N TYR A 206 -5.50 7.67 11.17
CA TYR A 206 -6.10 7.79 9.83
C TYR A 206 -6.20 6.45 9.07
N LEU A 207 -5.70 5.33 9.61
CA LEU A 207 -5.82 3.98 9.04
C LEU A 207 -6.73 3.14 9.92
N ARG A 208 -8.03 3.33 9.74
CA ARG A 208 -9.11 2.67 10.48
C ARG A 208 -9.88 1.70 9.61
N SER A 209 -10.45 0.70 10.22
CA SER A 209 -11.32 -0.26 9.54
C SER A 209 -12.57 0.45 9.03
N VAL A 210 -12.85 0.29 7.73
CA VAL A 210 -14.07 0.75 7.07
C VAL A 210 -14.67 -0.38 6.25
N ALA A 211 -15.97 -0.35 6.01
CA ALA A 211 -16.62 -1.31 5.12
C ALA A 211 -16.11 -1.14 3.68
N SER A 212 -15.88 -2.24 2.97
CA SER A 212 -15.50 -2.24 1.54
C SER A 212 -16.10 -3.49 0.88
N PRO A 213 -17.43 -3.53 0.71
CA PRO A 213 -18.14 -4.75 0.31
C PRO A 213 -18.09 -5.05 -1.17
N TRP A 214 -17.75 -4.07 -2.01
CA TRP A 214 -17.82 -4.15 -3.49
C TRP A 214 -16.87 -5.18 -4.08
N ASP A 215 -15.73 -5.39 -3.45
CA ASP A 215 -14.64 -6.25 -3.93
C ASP A 215 -15.08 -7.69 -4.16
N LYS A 216 -16.02 -8.18 -3.34
CA LYS A 216 -16.57 -9.53 -3.46
C LYS A 216 -17.21 -9.82 -4.81
N GLN A 217 -17.80 -8.81 -5.44
CA GLN A 217 -18.49 -8.94 -6.72
C GLN A 217 -17.62 -8.53 -7.90
N LEU A 218 -16.67 -7.61 -7.67
CA LEU A 218 -15.92 -6.95 -8.74
C LEU A 218 -14.53 -7.55 -8.94
N SER A 219 -13.87 -7.99 -7.87
CA SER A 219 -12.50 -8.49 -7.98
C SER A 219 -12.46 -9.96 -8.39
N PRO A 220 -11.77 -10.31 -9.48
CA PRO A 220 -11.57 -11.69 -9.89
C PRO A 220 -10.69 -12.45 -8.90
N ARG A 221 -9.97 -11.74 -8.02
CA ARG A 221 -9.07 -12.29 -6.99
C ARG A 221 -9.67 -12.25 -5.59
N TYR A 222 -10.98 -12.01 -5.46
CA TYR A 222 -11.63 -11.99 -4.15
C TYR A 222 -11.49 -13.32 -3.41
N LYS A 223 -11.53 -14.44 -4.15
CA LYS A 223 -11.47 -15.79 -3.56
C LYS A 223 -10.43 -16.62 -4.28
N GLU A 224 -9.48 -17.15 -3.52
CA GLU A 224 -8.43 -18.04 -4.03
C GLU A 224 -8.30 -19.26 -3.13
N THR A 225 -8.13 -20.44 -3.72
CA THR A 225 -8.00 -21.70 -2.97
C THR A 225 -6.68 -22.37 -3.32
N VAL A 226 -5.95 -22.79 -2.29
CA VAL A 226 -4.72 -23.56 -2.42
C VAL A 226 -4.87 -24.88 -1.67
N GLU A 227 -4.23 -25.92 -2.16
CA GLU A 227 -4.12 -27.23 -1.50
C GLU A 227 -2.66 -27.52 -1.20
N LEU A 228 -2.38 -27.91 0.01
CA LEU A 228 -1.04 -28.29 0.48
C LEU A 228 -1.09 -29.69 1.08
N SER A 229 -0.08 -30.50 0.79
CA SER A 229 0.07 -31.78 1.50
C SER A 229 0.28 -31.53 3.00
N HIS A 230 -0.09 -32.49 3.84
CA HIS A 230 0.11 -32.40 5.28
C HIS A 230 1.58 -32.17 5.64
N THR A 231 2.50 -32.84 4.94
CA THR A 231 3.94 -32.69 5.15
C THR A 231 4.41 -31.29 4.83
N GLU A 232 3.96 -30.72 3.70
CA GLU A 232 4.34 -29.37 3.31
C GLU A 232 3.79 -28.30 4.27
N ALA A 233 2.53 -28.44 4.68
CA ALA A 233 1.91 -27.54 5.64
C ALA A 233 2.65 -27.53 6.98
N ARG A 234 2.97 -28.72 7.53
CA ARG A 234 3.76 -28.81 8.77
C ARG A 234 5.13 -28.20 8.62
N ARG A 235 5.83 -28.50 7.53
CA ARG A 235 7.16 -27.95 7.26
C ARG A 235 7.14 -26.43 7.19
N LYS A 236 6.20 -25.85 6.43
CA LYS A 236 6.08 -24.39 6.28
C LYS A 236 5.71 -23.71 7.61
N LEU A 237 4.85 -24.32 8.41
CA LEU A 237 4.44 -23.79 9.72
C LEU A 237 5.48 -24.06 10.82
N GLY A 238 6.48 -24.89 10.56
CA GLY A 238 7.47 -25.30 11.57
C GLY A 238 6.87 -26.20 12.66
N LEU A 239 5.89 -27.04 12.30
CA LEU A 239 5.25 -27.99 13.19
C LEU A 239 5.98 -29.34 13.15
N ASP A 240 5.83 -30.12 14.24
CA ASP A 240 6.33 -31.49 14.32
C ASP A 240 5.63 -32.40 13.30
N ARG A 241 6.29 -33.54 12.94
CA ARG A 241 5.81 -34.42 11.88
C ARG A 241 4.43 -35.01 12.15
N ASP A 242 4.09 -35.21 13.40
CA ASP A 242 2.83 -35.82 13.89
C ASP A 242 1.83 -34.80 14.42
N ALA A 243 2.20 -33.52 14.40
CA ALA A 243 1.29 -32.46 14.84
C ALA A 243 -0.02 -32.50 14.06
N GLY A 244 -1.13 -32.41 14.76
CA GLY A 244 -2.45 -32.28 14.15
C GLY A 244 -2.54 -31.02 13.31
N LEU A 245 -3.33 -31.07 12.25
CA LEU A 245 -3.53 -29.88 11.37
C LEU A 245 -4.92 -29.25 11.54
N ALA A 246 -5.69 -29.65 12.56
CA ALA A 246 -6.93 -28.96 12.89
C ALA A 246 -6.63 -27.50 13.27
N MET A 247 -7.42 -26.59 12.73
CA MET A 247 -7.30 -25.16 12.97
C MET A 247 -8.43 -24.67 13.87
N ARG A 248 -8.10 -23.89 14.87
CA ARG A 248 -9.06 -23.18 15.72
C ARG A 248 -8.74 -21.69 15.76
N VAL A 249 -9.58 -20.87 15.14
CA VAL A 249 -9.48 -19.41 15.25
C VAL A 249 -9.84 -19.00 16.67
N THR A 250 -8.94 -18.29 17.35
CA THR A 250 -9.12 -17.81 18.73
C THR A 250 -9.56 -16.36 18.79
N SER A 251 -9.13 -15.53 17.86
CA SER A 251 -9.58 -14.15 17.76
C SER A 251 -9.57 -13.64 16.32
N ARG A 252 -10.36 -12.60 16.08
CA ARG A 252 -10.43 -11.88 14.80
C ARG A 252 -10.21 -10.38 15.04
N THR A 253 -9.72 -9.70 14.00
CA THR A 253 -9.61 -8.25 13.93
C THR A 253 -10.98 -7.61 13.69
N GLU A 254 -11.07 -6.28 13.83
CA GLU A 254 -12.27 -5.51 13.47
C GLU A 254 -12.62 -5.68 11.98
N GLY A 255 -11.60 -5.75 11.10
CA GLY A 255 -11.76 -6.04 9.67
C GLY A 255 -12.06 -7.50 9.35
N ASN A 256 -12.44 -8.31 10.36
CA ASN A 256 -12.84 -9.72 10.23
C ASN A 256 -11.76 -10.65 9.66
N ARG A 257 -10.49 -10.31 9.81
CA ARG A 257 -9.36 -11.19 9.50
C ARG A 257 -9.00 -12.04 10.72
N ILE A 258 -8.26 -13.11 10.51
CA ILE A 258 -7.76 -13.92 11.62
C ILE A 258 -6.67 -13.12 12.33
N LYS A 259 -6.88 -12.78 13.62
CA LYS A 259 -5.87 -12.19 14.47
C LYS A 259 -4.99 -13.27 15.08
N GLU A 260 -5.62 -14.26 15.72
CA GLU A 260 -4.93 -15.39 16.32
C GLU A 260 -5.60 -16.72 15.96
N VAL A 261 -4.77 -17.74 15.78
CA VAL A 261 -5.20 -19.09 15.41
C VAL A 261 -4.30 -20.13 16.05
N GLN A 262 -4.88 -21.22 16.50
CA GLN A 262 -4.16 -22.39 17.00
C GLN A 262 -4.15 -23.50 15.94
N ILE A 263 -2.96 -24.05 15.64
CA ILE A 263 -2.74 -25.14 14.69
C ILE A 263 -1.68 -26.07 15.29
N GLY A 264 -1.96 -27.36 15.38
CA GLY A 264 -1.00 -28.35 15.91
C GLY A 264 -0.55 -28.07 17.35
N GLY A 265 -1.41 -27.48 18.17
CA GLY A 265 -1.09 -27.13 19.56
C GLY A 265 -0.29 -25.83 19.70
N ARG A 266 0.12 -25.18 18.61
CA ARG A 266 0.85 -23.89 18.61
C ARG A 266 -0.06 -22.75 18.21
N ASN A 267 0.20 -21.59 18.79
CA ASN A 267 -0.47 -20.33 18.43
C ASN A 267 0.31 -19.60 17.33
N PHE A 268 -0.41 -19.02 16.39
CA PHE A 268 0.09 -18.21 15.30
C PHE A 268 -0.79 -16.98 15.14
N SER A 269 -0.22 -15.89 14.66
CA SER A 269 -1.05 -14.82 14.10
C SER A 269 -1.57 -15.22 12.70
N GLY A 270 -2.71 -14.66 12.30
CA GLY A 270 -3.21 -14.87 10.94
C GLY A 270 -2.25 -14.35 9.88
N ARG A 271 -1.51 -13.27 10.19
CA ARG A 271 -0.42 -12.75 9.37
C ARG A 271 0.71 -13.76 9.21
N GLU A 272 1.18 -14.35 10.31
CA GLU A 272 2.25 -15.36 10.29
C GLU A 272 1.85 -16.58 9.44
N VAL A 273 0.63 -17.09 9.58
CA VAL A 273 0.14 -18.19 8.73
C VAL A 273 0.12 -17.78 7.27
N ARG A 274 -0.39 -16.56 6.96
CA ARG A 274 -0.39 -16.02 5.60
C ARG A 274 1.02 -16.01 5.00
N GLU A 275 2.00 -15.48 5.71
CA GLU A 275 3.39 -15.35 5.24
C GLU A 275 4.06 -16.72 5.05
N LYS A 276 3.95 -17.60 6.05
CA LYS A 276 4.55 -18.95 6.00
C LYS A 276 3.97 -19.82 4.88
N LEU A 277 2.67 -19.74 4.63
CA LEU A 277 2.00 -20.55 3.61
C LEU A 277 1.88 -19.87 2.25
N GLY A 278 2.29 -18.60 2.10
CA GLY A 278 2.19 -17.84 0.85
C GLY A 278 0.74 -17.47 0.49
N LEU A 279 -0.14 -17.30 1.48
CA LEU A 279 -1.54 -16.98 1.27
C LEU A 279 -1.73 -15.51 0.85
N LYS A 280 -2.78 -15.25 0.11
CA LYS A 280 -3.07 -13.90 -0.40
C LYS A 280 -3.68 -12.97 0.63
N SER A 281 -4.29 -13.52 1.69
CA SER A 281 -4.96 -12.78 2.76
C SER A 281 -4.85 -13.52 4.09
N SER A 282 -4.92 -12.79 5.21
CA SER A 282 -5.14 -13.36 6.55
C SER A 282 -6.62 -13.62 6.86
N SER A 283 -7.53 -13.34 5.92
CA SER A 283 -8.92 -13.81 5.97
C SER A 283 -9.02 -15.11 5.19
N PHE A 284 -9.01 -16.24 5.89
CA PHE A 284 -9.07 -17.55 5.25
C PHE A 284 -9.90 -18.57 6.02
N THR A 285 -10.32 -19.60 5.31
CA THR A 285 -10.89 -20.84 5.86
C THR A 285 -9.93 -22.00 5.59
N TRP A 286 -10.02 -23.01 6.43
CA TRP A 286 -9.09 -24.13 6.43
C TRP A 286 -9.86 -25.43 6.63
N THR A 287 -9.69 -26.39 5.73
CA THR A 287 -10.32 -27.72 5.81
C THR A 287 -9.24 -28.79 5.69
N VAL A 288 -9.22 -29.72 6.64
CA VAL A 288 -8.32 -30.87 6.64
C VAL A 288 -9.03 -32.04 5.96
N SER A 289 -8.44 -32.54 4.88
CA SER A 289 -8.85 -33.76 4.17
C SER A 289 -7.90 -34.92 4.54
N ARG A 290 -8.09 -36.08 3.96
CA ARG A 290 -7.24 -37.27 4.26
C ARG A 290 -5.77 -37.01 3.90
N ASP A 291 -5.49 -36.42 2.75
CA ASP A 291 -4.14 -36.31 2.19
C ASP A 291 -3.61 -34.88 2.08
N TYR A 292 -4.50 -33.89 2.21
CA TYR A 292 -4.17 -32.48 2.05
C TYR A 292 -5.00 -31.58 2.98
N ILE A 293 -4.54 -30.35 3.11
CA ILE A 293 -5.34 -29.25 3.64
C ILE A 293 -5.76 -28.37 2.48
N ARG A 294 -7.02 -27.93 2.50
CA ARG A 294 -7.56 -26.92 1.57
C ARG A 294 -7.73 -25.62 2.30
N ILE A 295 -7.09 -24.57 1.79
CA ILE A 295 -7.14 -23.23 2.36
C ILE A 295 -7.77 -22.30 1.33
N THR A 296 -8.87 -21.67 1.69
CA THR A 296 -9.53 -20.67 0.85
C THR A 296 -9.36 -19.30 1.48
N THR A 297 -8.72 -18.38 0.78
CA THR A 297 -8.53 -16.97 1.17
C THR A 297 -9.62 -16.09 0.58
N TYR A 298 -9.96 -15.03 1.31
CA TYR A 298 -10.88 -13.98 0.90
C TYR A 298 -10.19 -12.63 0.96
N GLY A 299 -10.25 -11.88 -0.16
CA GLY A 299 -9.48 -10.67 -0.35
C GLY A 299 -8.02 -10.94 -0.73
N TYR A 300 -7.30 -9.88 -1.10
CA TYR A 300 -5.92 -9.92 -1.56
C TYR A 300 -5.14 -8.72 -1.03
N GLY A 301 -4.10 -8.97 -0.22
CA GLY A 301 -3.27 -7.95 0.40
C GLY A 301 -3.44 -7.88 1.91
N HIS A 302 -2.75 -6.91 2.52
CA HIS A 302 -2.73 -6.74 3.99
C HIS A 302 -4.03 -6.19 4.58
N GLY A 303 -4.83 -5.47 3.79
CA GLY A 303 -6.14 -4.96 4.19
C GLY A 303 -6.14 -3.55 4.77
N VAL A 304 -5.00 -2.93 5.03
CA VAL A 304 -4.94 -1.60 5.65
C VAL A 304 -5.03 -0.49 4.60
N GLY A 305 -5.83 0.54 4.85
CA GLY A 305 -6.01 1.70 3.98
C GLY A 305 -6.92 1.46 2.77
N MET A 306 -6.57 1.96 1.58
CA MET A 306 -7.45 1.96 0.41
C MET A 306 -7.47 0.62 -0.32
N SER A 307 -8.66 0.02 -0.48
CA SER A 307 -8.86 -1.08 -1.44
C SER A 307 -8.89 -0.55 -2.87
N GLN A 308 -8.06 -1.11 -3.75
CA GLN A 308 -8.00 -0.68 -5.16
C GLN A 308 -9.29 -1.02 -5.92
N TRP A 309 -9.85 -2.23 -5.72
CA TRP A 309 -11.14 -2.62 -6.30
C TRP A 309 -12.30 -1.84 -5.69
N GLY A 310 -12.26 -1.55 -4.38
CA GLY A 310 -13.23 -0.71 -3.72
C GLY A 310 -13.17 0.75 -4.19
N ALA A 311 -11.96 1.29 -4.42
CA ALA A 311 -11.79 2.62 -5.03
C ALA A 311 -12.41 2.69 -6.44
N ASN A 312 -12.21 1.63 -7.25
CA ASN A 312 -12.81 1.54 -8.56
C ASN A 312 -14.35 1.45 -8.50
N ALA A 313 -14.89 0.73 -7.51
CA ALA A 313 -16.34 0.66 -7.29
C ALA A 313 -16.93 2.04 -6.94
N LEU A 314 -16.33 2.74 -5.99
CA LEU A 314 -16.75 4.08 -5.61
C LEU A 314 -16.66 5.06 -6.78
N ALA A 315 -15.62 4.95 -7.61
CA ALA A 315 -15.50 5.77 -8.83
C ALA A 315 -16.62 5.47 -9.84
N LYS A 316 -17.01 4.20 -10.00
CA LYS A 316 -18.19 3.81 -10.81
C LYS A 316 -19.50 4.37 -10.27
N GLU A 317 -19.60 4.55 -8.95
CA GLU A 317 -20.72 5.22 -8.30
C GLU A 317 -20.65 6.76 -8.41
N GLY A 318 -19.68 7.31 -9.14
CA GLY A 318 -19.50 8.75 -9.40
C GLY A 318 -18.69 9.50 -8.34
N LYS A 319 -18.09 8.82 -7.36
CA LYS A 319 -17.22 9.44 -6.36
C LYS A 319 -15.94 9.97 -7.00
N LYS A 320 -15.51 11.16 -6.58
CA LYS A 320 -14.26 11.77 -7.00
C LYS A 320 -13.07 11.21 -6.20
N ALA A 321 -11.86 11.39 -6.72
CA ALA A 321 -10.64 10.91 -6.05
C ALA A 321 -10.53 11.38 -4.60
N ALA A 322 -10.88 12.64 -4.32
CA ALA A 322 -10.89 13.16 -2.95
C ALA A 322 -11.90 12.47 -2.04
N ASP A 323 -13.09 12.14 -2.56
CA ASP A 323 -14.12 11.41 -1.80
C ASP A 323 -13.68 9.97 -1.50
N ILE A 324 -13.03 9.32 -2.48
CA ILE A 324 -12.48 7.96 -2.34
C ILE A 324 -11.38 7.95 -1.26
N ILE A 325 -10.48 8.93 -1.30
CA ILE A 325 -9.43 9.11 -0.30
C ILE A 325 -10.03 9.33 1.09
N ALA A 326 -10.99 10.25 1.22
CA ALA A 326 -11.65 10.54 2.49
C ALA A 326 -12.46 9.34 3.04
N TYR A 327 -12.91 8.45 2.17
CA TYR A 327 -13.59 7.22 2.58
C TYR A 327 -12.66 6.23 3.26
N TYR A 328 -11.46 6.02 2.70
CA TYR A 328 -10.52 5.02 3.18
C TYR A 328 -9.53 5.52 4.23
N TYR A 329 -9.31 6.82 4.32
CA TYR A 329 -8.40 7.43 5.29
C TYR A 329 -9.16 8.44 6.14
N THR A 330 -9.21 8.18 7.43
CA THR A 330 -9.99 8.97 8.40
C THR A 330 -9.34 10.35 8.66
N ASP A 331 -10.15 11.42 8.68
CA ASP A 331 -9.75 12.79 9.04
C ASP A 331 -8.56 13.35 8.23
N VAL A 332 -8.41 12.92 7.00
CA VAL A 332 -7.35 13.39 6.10
C VAL A 332 -7.81 14.53 5.20
N ARG A 333 -6.84 15.21 4.59
CA ARG A 333 -7.06 16.20 3.54
C ARG A 333 -6.21 15.87 2.33
N VAL A 334 -6.71 16.23 1.14
CA VAL A 334 -5.91 16.26 -0.08
C VAL A 334 -5.42 17.69 -0.27
N GLU A 335 -4.11 17.88 -0.22
CA GLU A 335 -3.47 19.19 -0.26
C GLU A 335 -2.31 19.18 -1.25
N GLN A 336 -1.83 20.37 -1.58
CA GLN A 336 -0.65 20.48 -2.42
C GLN A 336 0.64 20.29 -1.60
N ALA A 337 1.56 19.47 -2.10
CA ALA A 337 2.83 19.17 -1.43
C ALA A 337 3.68 20.41 -1.09
N SER A 338 3.52 21.51 -1.84
CA SER A 338 4.20 22.79 -1.58
C SER A 338 3.78 23.51 -0.29
N LYS A 339 2.63 23.13 0.25
CA LYS A 339 2.13 23.69 1.53
C LYS A 339 2.74 23.00 2.75
N LEU A 340 3.56 21.96 2.53
CA LEU A 340 4.28 21.33 3.63
C LEU A 340 5.29 22.31 4.24
N PRO A 341 5.41 22.37 5.57
CA PRO A 341 6.45 23.13 6.22
C PRO A 341 7.82 22.63 5.72
N ARG A 342 8.67 23.53 5.26
CA ARG A 342 10.05 23.18 4.91
C ARG A 342 10.75 22.78 6.22
N SER A 343 11.30 21.58 6.27
CA SER A 343 12.24 21.23 7.33
C SER A 343 13.39 22.22 7.28
N SER A 344 13.51 23.01 8.36
CA SER A 344 14.59 23.97 8.58
C SER A 344 15.92 23.28 8.80
#